data_c996111ee6a75ec84f5c77535ddf9375
#
_entry.id   c996111ee6a75ec84f5c77535ddf9375
#
_cell.length_a   1.000
_cell.length_b   1.000
_cell.length_c   1.000
_cell.angle_alpha   90.00
_cell.angle_beta   90.00
_cell.angle_gamma   90.00
#
_symmetry.space_group_name_H-M   'P 1'
#
loop_
_entity.id
_entity.type
_entity.pdbx_description
1 polymer ?
#
loop_
_entity_poly.entity_id
_entity_poly.type
_entity_poly.pdbx_seq_one_letter_code
_entity_poly.pdbx_strand_id
1 'polypeptide(L)'
;MSEVYADRRVRLRDRCAAAGSPAALVSRPANVRYLAGGSPPGAVLLVGPEPDADVLLCPVAPGVEPADGRLDELLRRQVLPAGGGDPAVAAVDHARRAGADALAVEEHDLTVARHRVMGAVTPGLRLADLACAVEQLRIVKDEDEIACLRIAAEIADQALGELLESILVGRTERHLALELERRLVDHGADGAAFPTSVATGPHSGRRGHRPTDRRVEEGDFLSVCLGADYRGYRCEIGRTFVIGTTPADWQIELYELVFAAQRAGRESLVPGAGYRDVDRAARQILDAAGHAEAAVPLTGHGVGLEIDEDPQLSPSAMGKLDACVPVTVEPGVHLPGRGGVRIDDTLVVRQEADGGPELLTITTKELLAL
;
A
#
# COMPACT_ATOMS: atom_id res chain seq x y z
N MET A 1 17.06 -0.89 15.67
CA MET A 1 15.71 -1.38 15.27
C MET A 1 14.72 -1.44 16.43
N SER A 2 15.04 -2.05 17.59
CA SER A 2 14.10 -2.10 18.74
C SER A 2 13.69 -0.72 19.27
N GLU A 3 14.58 0.26 19.25
CA GLU A 3 14.27 1.65 19.67
C GLU A 3 13.21 2.30 18.77
N VAL A 4 13.22 2.05 17.46
CA VAL A 4 12.26 2.63 16.51
C VAL A 4 10.82 2.16 16.83
N TYR A 5 10.62 0.88 17.12
CA TYR A 5 9.31 0.36 17.49
C TYR A 5 8.82 0.91 18.84
N ALA A 6 9.73 1.02 19.81
CA ALA A 6 9.42 1.65 21.08
C ALA A 6 8.97 3.11 20.92
N ASP A 7 9.68 3.89 20.11
CA ASP A 7 9.32 5.29 19.80
C ASP A 7 7.97 5.41 19.08
N ARG A 8 7.65 4.46 18.17
CA ARG A 8 6.35 4.42 17.51
C ARG A 8 5.22 4.15 18.50
N ARG A 9 5.43 3.26 19.48
CA ARG A 9 4.46 3.01 20.57
C ARG A 9 4.33 4.21 21.51
N VAL A 10 5.41 4.95 21.80
CA VAL A 10 5.35 6.20 22.57
C VAL A 10 4.46 7.21 21.84
N ARG A 11 4.71 7.45 20.55
CA ARG A 11 3.89 8.39 19.75
C ARG A 11 2.41 8.00 19.70
N LEU A 12 2.11 6.68 19.63
CA LEU A 12 0.73 6.21 19.68
C LEU A 12 0.11 6.48 21.06
N ARG A 13 0.84 6.19 22.15
CA ARG A 13 0.40 6.43 23.54
C ARG A 13 0.06 7.89 23.78
N ASP A 14 0.90 8.82 23.30
CA ASP A 14 0.66 10.27 23.41
C ASP A 14 -0.63 10.68 22.72
N ARG A 15 -0.89 10.14 21.52
CA ARG A 15 -2.15 10.41 20.79
C ARG A 15 -3.36 9.86 21.53
N CYS A 16 -3.28 8.65 22.04
CA CYS A 16 -4.36 8.03 22.80
C CYS A 16 -4.65 8.79 24.09
N ALA A 17 -3.61 9.21 24.82
CA ALA A 17 -3.75 10.01 26.04
C ALA A 17 -4.43 11.36 25.75
N ALA A 18 -4.04 12.04 24.68
CA ALA A 18 -4.67 13.28 24.23
C ALA A 18 -6.16 13.09 23.86
N ALA A 19 -6.55 11.90 23.39
CA ALA A 19 -7.93 11.51 23.10
C ALA A 19 -8.69 10.95 24.32
N GLY A 20 -8.08 10.93 25.51
CA GLY A 20 -8.68 10.44 26.76
C GLY A 20 -8.77 8.93 26.87
N SER A 21 -7.88 8.19 26.21
CA SER A 21 -7.73 6.74 26.32
C SER A 21 -6.28 6.42 26.71
N PRO A 22 -6.03 5.91 27.94
CA PRO A 22 -4.66 5.66 28.40
C PRO A 22 -4.00 4.43 27.76
N ALA A 23 -4.75 3.60 27.04
CA ALA A 23 -4.25 2.40 26.39
C ALA A 23 -4.89 2.21 25.02
N ALA A 24 -4.22 1.48 24.14
CA ALA A 24 -4.70 1.12 22.81
C ALA A 24 -4.57 -0.39 22.54
N LEU A 25 -5.57 -0.97 21.91
CA LEU A 25 -5.55 -2.32 21.33
C LEU A 25 -5.44 -2.21 19.82
N VAL A 26 -4.35 -2.71 19.28
CA VAL A 26 -4.06 -2.75 17.85
C VAL A 26 -4.23 -4.18 17.36
N SER A 27 -5.09 -4.38 16.37
CA SER A 27 -5.48 -5.70 15.84
C SER A 27 -5.19 -5.87 14.35
N ARG A 28 -5.13 -4.76 13.59
CA ARG A 28 -4.84 -4.78 12.16
C ARG A 28 -3.38 -5.24 11.92
N PRO A 29 -3.16 -6.31 11.11
CA PRO A 29 -1.81 -6.89 10.98
C PRO A 29 -0.73 -5.90 10.56
N ALA A 30 -1.04 -4.97 9.64
CA ALA A 30 -0.10 -3.93 9.21
C ALA A 30 0.27 -2.97 10.36
N ASN A 31 -0.69 -2.61 11.20
CA ASN A 31 -0.48 -1.74 12.36
C ASN A 31 0.30 -2.46 13.48
N VAL A 32 -0.01 -3.73 13.74
CA VAL A 32 0.78 -4.57 14.66
C VAL A 32 2.23 -4.63 14.17
N ARG A 33 2.45 -4.89 12.87
CA ARG A 33 3.78 -4.93 12.28
C ARG A 33 4.53 -3.61 12.44
N TYR A 34 3.87 -2.48 12.18
CA TYR A 34 4.45 -1.14 12.32
C TYR A 34 4.97 -0.86 13.74
N LEU A 35 4.24 -1.32 14.75
CA LEU A 35 4.51 -1.06 16.16
C LEU A 35 5.38 -2.12 16.85
N ALA A 36 5.45 -3.35 16.30
CA ALA A 36 6.13 -4.50 16.91
C ALA A 36 7.22 -5.12 16.04
N GLY A 37 7.42 -4.64 14.79
CA GLY A 37 8.39 -5.17 13.84
C GLY A 37 7.90 -6.38 13.05
N GLY A 38 6.88 -7.08 13.52
CA GLY A 38 6.25 -8.23 12.87
C GLY A 38 4.83 -8.41 13.34
N SER A 39 4.05 -9.20 12.58
CA SER A 39 2.66 -9.53 12.92
C SER A 39 2.40 -11.03 12.77
N PRO A 40 2.62 -11.83 13.82
CA PRO A 40 2.22 -13.22 13.81
C PRO A 40 0.72 -13.36 13.51
N PRO A 41 0.29 -14.42 12.80
CA PRO A 41 -1.11 -14.59 12.43
C PRO A 41 -2.05 -14.52 13.64
N GLY A 42 -3.02 -13.61 13.58
CA GLY A 42 -4.02 -13.39 14.62
C GLY A 42 -3.50 -12.73 15.90
N ALA A 43 -2.24 -12.27 15.92
CA ALA A 43 -1.71 -11.51 17.06
C ALA A 43 -2.38 -10.15 17.19
N VAL A 44 -2.46 -9.66 18.42
CA VAL A 44 -2.86 -8.29 18.73
C VAL A 44 -1.84 -7.66 19.66
N LEU A 45 -1.65 -6.34 19.55
CA LEU A 45 -0.75 -5.58 20.41
C LEU A 45 -1.57 -4.70 21.35
N LEU A 46 -1.37 -4.88 22.65
CA LEU A 46 -1.77 -3.91 23.65
C LEU A 46 -0.64 -2.92 23.86
N VAL A 47 -0.89 -1.66 23.60
CA VAL A 47 -0.05 -0.54 24.04
C VAL A 47 -0.68 0.00 25.33
N GLY A 48 0.00 -0.24 26.45
CA GLY A 48 -0.50 0.10 27.77
C GLY A 48 -0.31 1.57 28.14
N PRO A 49 -0.77 1.98 29.33
CA PRO A 49 -0.53 3.34 29.85
C PRO A 49 0.96 3.67 29.97
N GLU A 50 1.74 2.68 30.34
CA GLU A 50 3.19 2.75 30.50
C GLU A 50 3.89 1.69 29.63
N PRO A 51 5.16 1.88 29.23
CA PRO A 51 5.89 0.97 28.33
C PRO A 51 5.99 -0.49 28.84
N ASP A 52 6.06 -0.70 30.14
CA ASP A 52 6.13 -2.03 30.77
C ASP A 52 4.80 -2.81 30.68
N ALA A 53 3.71 -2.12 30.41
CA ALA A 53 2.40 -2.72 30.16
C ALA A 53 2.17 -3.12 28.69
N ASP A 54 3.10 -2.77 27.76
CA ASP A 54 3.01 -3.18 26.37
C ASP A 54 3.15 -4.71 26.25
N VAL A 55 2.23 -5.34 25.50
CA VAL A 55 2.28 -6.80 25.31
C VAL A 55 1.71 -7.21 23.94
N LEU A 56 2.48 -8.04 23.23
CA LEU A 56 2.03 -8.73 22.04
C LEU A 56 1.41 -10.06 22.43
N LEU A 57 0.12 -10.22 22.16
CA LEU A 57 -0.66 -11.41 22.47
C LEU A 57 -0.80 -12.25 21.19
N CYS A 58 -0.24 -13.46 21.21
CA CYS A 58 -0.20 -14.37 20.07
C CYS A 58 -1.08 -15.59 20.32
N PRO A 59 -1.97 -16.00 19.39
CA PRO A 59 -2.82 -17.17 19.54
C PRO A 59 -2.11 -18.50 19.22
N VAL A 60 -0.83 -18.47 18.91
CA VAL A 60 -0.04 -19.63 18.44
C VAL A 60 1.05 -20.01 19.42
N ALA A 61 1.42 -21.29 19.42
CA ALA A 61 2.46 -21.84 20.25
C ALA A 61 3.84 -21.19 20.02
N PRO A 62 4.71 -21.17 21.06
CA PRO A 62 6.09 -20.70 20.91
C PRO A 62 6.81 -21.47 19.79
N GLY A 63 7.59 -20.78 18.98
CA GLY A 63 8.35 -21.36 17.87
C GLY A 63 7.78 -21.11 16.48
N VAL A 64 6.60 -20.49 16.38
CA VAL A 64 6.13 -19.89 15.12
C VAL A 64 6.65 -18.46 15.08
N GLU A 65 7.84 -18.32 14.52
CA GLU A 65 8.41 -16.98 14.26
C GLU A 65 7.62 -16.31 13.11
N PRO A 66 7.49 -14.98 13.12
CA PRO A 66 7.09 -14.25 11.92
C PRO A 66 8.03 -14.63 10.77
N ALA A 67 7.55 -14.72 9.56
CA ALA A 67 8.35 -15.11 8.39
C ALA A 67 9.63 -14.28 8.21
N ASP A 68 9.69 -13.09 8.79
CA ASP A 68 10.83 -12.17 8.71
C ASP A 68 11.69 -12.04 9.99
N GLY A 69 11.37 -12.78 11.06
CA GLY A 69 12.19 -12.85 12.27
C GLY A 69 12.46 -11.50 12.98
N ARG A 70 11.63 -10.48 12.78
CA ARG A 70 11.92 -9.07 13.13
C ARG A 70 11.11 -8.51 14.29
N LEU A 71 10.49 -9.35 15.10
CA LEU A 71 9.79 -8.84 16.29
C LEU A 71 10.75 -8.04 17.18
N ASP A 72 10.24 -6.94 17.71
CA ASP A 72 10.94 -6.16 18.73
C ASP A 72 11.26 -7.05 19.93
N GLU A 73 12.57 -7.27 20.18
CA GLU A 73 13.06 -8.13 21.26
C GLU A 73 12.76 -7.57 22.65
N LEU A 74 12.52 -6.26 22.76
CA LEU A 74 12.19 -5.59 24.02
C LEU A 74 10.69 -5.67 24.34
N LEU A 75 9.85 -6.04 23.35
CA LEU A 75 8.42 -6.15 23.53
C LEU A 75 8.06 -7.47 24.22
N ARG A 76 7.37 -7.39 25.36
CA ARG A 76 6.85 -8.57 26.04
C ARG A 76 5.88 -9.33 25.14
N ARG A 77 6.15 -10.62 24.90
CA ARG A 77 5.30 -11.51 24.12
C ARG A 77 4.62 -12.52 25.04
N GLN A 78 3.32 -12.66 24.90
CA GLN A 78 2.54 -13.68 25.57
C GLN A 78 1.85 -14.56 24.53
N VAL A 79 2.16 -15.85 24.58
CA VAL A 79 1.53 -16.86 23.74
C VAL A 79 0.33 -17.43 24.47
N LEU A 80 -0.83 -17.38 23.85
CA LEU A 80 -2.04 -17.99 24.37
C LEU A 80 -2.05 -19.49 24.00
N PRO A 81 -2.46 -20.39 24.90
CA PRO A 81 -2.54 -21.82 24.59
C PRO A 81 -3.56 -22.07 23.48
N ALA A 82 -3.41 -23.18 22.77
CA ALA A 82 -4.39 -23.62 21.78
C ALA A 82 -5.77 -23.75 22.44
N GLY A 83 -6.77 -23.03 21.90
CA GLY A 83 -8.09 -22.91 22.53
C GLY A 83 -8.18 -21.91 23.68
N GLY A 84 -7.13 -21.14 23.96
CA GLY A 84 -7.05 -20.17 25.06
C GLY A 84 -7.86 -18.87 24.89
N GLY A 85 -8.74 -18.81 23.90
CA GLY A 85 -9.62 -17.67 23.67
C GLY A 85 -9.09 -16.67 22.64
N ASP A 86 -9.84 -15.60 22.45
CA ASP A 86 -9.48 -14.51 21.54
C ASP A 86 -8.41 -13.60 22.16
N PRO A 87 -7.25 -13.36 21.49
CA PRO A 87 -6.22 -12.46 21.99
C PRO A 87 -6.71 -11.04 22.31
N ALA A 88 -7.71 -10.52 21.58
CA ALA A 88 -8.28 -9.21 21.89
C ALA A 88 -9.03 -9.20 23.24
N VAL A 89 -9.68 -10.29 23.59
CA VAL A 89 -10.33 -10.46 24.91
C VAL A 89 -9.28 -10.53 26.02
N ALA A 90 -8.19 -11.26 25.79
CA ALA A 90 -7.09 -11.31 26.76
C ALA A 90 -6.41 -9.92 26.93
N ALA A 91 -6.32 -9.13 25.85
CA ALA A 91 -5.76 -7.77 25.90
C ALA A 91 -6.61 -6.84 26.79
N VAL A 92 -7.93 -6.96 26.76
CA VAL A 92 -8.84 -6.20 27.61
C VAL A 92 -8.57 -6.46 29.11
N ASP A 93 -8.35 -7.72 29.46
CA ASP A 93 -7.97 -8.10 30.83
C ASP A 93 -6.61 -7.51 31.25
N HIS A 94 -5.64 -7.47 30.33
CA HIS A 94 -4.33 -6.85 30.58
C HIS A 94 -4.45 -5.34 30.76
N ALA A 95 -5.19 -4.65 29.89
CA ALA A 95 -5.40 -3.21 30.01
C ALA A 95 -6.00 -2.83 31.36
N ARG A 96 -7.03 -3.59 31.82
CA ARG A 96 -7.66 -3.38 33.13
C ARG A 96 -6.69 -3.61 34.28
N ARG A 97 -5.87 -4.67 34.24
CA ARG A 97 -4.87 -4.94 35.28
C ARG A 97 -3.78 -3.87 35.34
N ALA A 98 -3.49 -3.23 34.20
CA ALA A 98 -2.59 -2.08 34.12
C ALA A 98 -3.25 -0.76 34.57
N GLY A 99 -4.51 -0.80 35.04
CA GLY A 99 -5.21 0.36 35.57
C GLY A 99 -5.91 1.23 34.54
N ALA A 100 -6.03 0.78 33.28
CA ALA A 100 -6.76 1.52 32.28
C ALA A 100 -8.28 1.53 32.57
N ASP A 101 -8.88 2.69 32.49
CA ASP A 101 -10.35 2.91 32.56
C ASP A 101 -10.98 3.06 31.18
N ALA A 102 -10.14 3.29 30.15
CA ALA A 102 -10.52 3.33 28.76
C ALA A 102 -9.47 2.63 27.88
N LEU A 103 -9.94 2.01 26.80
CA LEU A 103 -9.13 1.32 25.79
C LEU A 103 -9.56 1.79 24.42
N ALA A 104 -8.65 2.43 23.68
CA ALA A 104 -8.85 2.75 22.28
C ALA A 104 -8.70 1.49 21.43
N VAL A 105 -9.61 1.25 20.50
CA VAL A 105 -9.64 0.05 19.64
C VAL A 105 -9.82 0.46 18.18
N GLU A 106 -9.32 -0.35 17.27
CA GLU A 106 -9.48 -0.15 15.82
C GLU A 106 -10.90 -0.58 15.39
N GLU A 107 -11.90 0.32 15.57
CA GLU A 107 -13.30 0.01 15.24
C GLU A 107 -13.49 -0.35 13.77
N HIS A 108 -12.66 0.19 12.87
CA HIS A 108 -12.66 -0.10 11.45
C HIS A 108 -12.12 -1.50 11.07
N ASP A 109 -11.41 -2.17 11.99
CA ASP A 109 -10.85 -3.54 11.80
C ASP A 109 -11.57 -4.59 12.66
N LEU A 110 -12.04 -4.22 13.83
CA LEU A 110 -12.72 -5.14 14.73
C LEU A 110 -14.10 -5.55 14.22
N THR A 111 -14.39 -6.86 14.26
CA THR A 111 -15.76 -7.32 14.03
C THR A 111 -16.69 -6.87 15.16
N VAL A 112 -17.95 -6.59 14.83
CA VAL A 112 -18.97 -6.26 15.83
C VAL A 112 -19.10 -7.35 16.89
N ALA A 113 -18.92 -8.63 16.52
CA ALA A 113 -18.97 -9.75 17.47
C ALA A 113 -17.82 -9.65 18.48
N ARG A 114 -16.59 -9.39 18.02
CA ARG A 114 -15.41 -9.26 18.87
C ARG A 114 -15.57 -8.07 19.83
N HIS A 115 -15.98 -6.90 19.31
CA HIS A 115 -16.22 -5.70 20.11
C HIS A 115 -17.26 -5.94 21.22
N ARG A 116 -18.38 -6.64 20.94
CA ARG A 116 -19.40 -6.99 21.94
C ARG A 116 -18.87 -7.92 23.03
N VAL A 117 -18.08 -8.94 22.66
CA VAL A 117 -17.46 -9.85 23.63
C VAL A 117 -16.50 -9.10 24.53
N MET A 118 -15.63 -8.25 23.99
CA MET A 118 -14.71 -7.42 24.77
C MET A 118 -15.46 -6.56 25.81
N GLY A 119 -16.53 -5.88 25.41
CA GLY A 119 -17.34 -5.08 26.31
C GLY A 119 -18.08 -5.89 27.38
N ALA A 120 -18.45 -7.14 27.08
CA ALA A 120 -19.16 -8.01 28.01
C ALA A 120 -18.26 -8.61 29.10
N VAL A 121 -16.98 -8.92 28.78
CA VAL A 121 -16.04 -9.55 29.74
C VAL A 121 -15.45 -8.55 30.72
N THR A 122 -15.48 -7.25 30.42
CA THR A 122 -14.92 -6.18 31.28
C THR A 122 -15.92 -5.05 31.49
N PRO A 123 -17.00 -5.28 32.25
CA PRO A 123 -17.90 -4.19 32.60
C PRO A 123 -17.15 -3.06 33.31
N GLY A 124 -17.28 -1.83 32.80
CA GLY A 124 -16.61 -0.65 33.37
C GLY A 124 -15.33 -0.19 32.66
N LEU A 125 -14.78 -0.97 31.73
CA LEU A 125 -13.77 -0.48 30.81
C LEU A 125 -14.48 0.14 29.59
N ARG A 126 -14.22 1.41 29.35
CA ARG A 126 -14.79 2.10 28.18
C ARG A 126 -13.98 1.76 26.93
N LEU A 127 -14.63 1.20 25.93
CA LEU A 127 -14.05 1.06 24.59
C LEU A 127 -14.29 2.37 23.82
N ALA A 128 -13.24 2.88 23.15
CA ALA A 128 -13.30 4.09 22.34
C ALA A 128 -12.64 3.83 20.98
N ASP A 129 -13.04 4.59 19.96
CA ASP A 129 -12.41 4.48 18.64
C ASP A 129 -10.96 5.01 18.67
N LEU A 130 -10.05 4.26 18.07
CA LEU A 130 -8.65 4.68 17.86
C LEU A 130 -8.50 5.72 16.73
N ALA A 131 -9.56 5.93 15.93
CA ALA A 131 -9.64 6.95 14.88
C ALA A 131 -8.47 6.91 13.87
N CYS A 132 -8.07 5.71 13.44
CA CYS A 132 -6.96 5.49 12.50
C CYS A 132 -5.62 6.11 12.95
N ALA A 133 -5.38 6.20 14.27
CA ALA A 133 -4.19 6.88 14.80
C ALA A 133 -2.87 6.22 14.37
N VAL A 134 -2.86 4.89 14.17
CA VAL A 134 -1.67 4.17 13.70
C VAL A 134 -1.44 4.44 12.22
N GLU A 135 -2.48 4.39 11.39
CA GLU A 135 -2.42 4.71 9.96
C GLU A 135 -1.87 6.12 9.73
N GLN A 136 -2.29 7.08 10.54
CA GLN A 136 -1.75 8.44 10.48
C GLN A 136 -0.26 8.52 10.86
N LEU A 137 0.25 7.64 11.73
CA LEU A 137 1.68 7.54 12.04
C LEU A 137 2.46 6.90 10.87
N ARG A 138 1.81 6.03 10.09
CA ARG A 138 2.38 5.33 8.94
C ARG A 138 2.50 6.18 7.68
N ILE A 139 1.87 7.36 7.61
CA ILE A 139 1.90 8.24 6.43
C ILE A 139 3.35 8.65 6.12
N VAL A 140 4.07 9.16 7.11
CA VAL A 140 5.47 9.58 6.96
C VAL A 140 6.38 8.40 7.31
N LYS A 141 7.17 7.93 6.34
CA LYS A 141 8.06 6.78 6.50
C LYS A 141 9.44 7.24 6.97
N ASP A 142 10.09 6.41 7.76
CA ASP A 142 11.51 6.56 8.03
C ASP A 142 12.37 6.01 6.87
N GLU A 143 13.69 6.24 6.92
CA GLU A 143 14.57 5.83 5.82
C GLU A 143 14.73 4.30 5.72
N ASP A 144 14.55 3.54 6.80
CA ASP A 144 14.57 2.07 6.75
C ASP A 144 13.32 1.53 6.04
N GLU A 145 12.15 2.15 6.27
CA GLU A 145 10.92 1.86 5.55
C GLU A 145 11.05 2.19 4.05
N ILE A 146 11.60 3.38 3.73
CA ILE A 146 11.84 3.80 2.36
C ILE A 146 12.87 2.88 1.67
N ALA A 147 13.90 2.42 2.37
CA ALA A 147 14.84 1.46 1.82
C ALA A 147 14.16 0.13 1.42
N CYS A 148 13.18 -0.35 2.20
CA CYS A 148 12.39 -1.52 1.81
C CYS A 148 11.54 -1.26 0.56
N LEU A 149 10.94 -0.07 0.46
CA LEU A 149 10.16 0.34 -0.74
C LEU A 149 11.05 0.44 -1.99
N ARG A 150 12.29 0.96 -1.88
CA ARG A 150 13.26 0.98 -2.99
C ARG A 150 13.56 -0.42 -3.50
N ILE A 151 13.81 -1.37 -2.60
CA ILE A 151 14.06 -2.76 -2.98
C ILE A 151 12.82 -3.39 -3.62
N ALA A 152 11.63 -3.16 -3.07
CA ALA A 152 10.38 -3.63 -3.67
C ALA A 152 10.19 -3.09 -5.10
N ALA A 153 10.48 -1.79 -5.32
CA ALA A 153 10.40 -1.16 -6.63
C ALA A 153 11.44 -1.73 -7.61
N GLU A 154 12.69 -1.93 -7.18
CA GLU A 154 13.74 -2.55 -7.98
C GLU A 154 13.36 -3.98 -8.43
N ILE A 155 12.80 -4.78 -7.54
CA ILE A 155 12.31 -6.13 -7.86
C ILE A 155 11.20 -6.05 -8.93
N ALA A 156 10.25 -5.13 -8.79
CA ALA A 156 9.17 -4.98 -9.76
C ALA A 156 9.67 -4.49 -11.13
N ASP A 157 10.62 -3.55 -11.16
CA ASP A 157 11.27 -3.08 -12.39
C ASP A 157 12.03 -4.21 -13.09
N GLN A 158 12.79 -5.02 -12.36
CA GLN A 158 13.53 -6.18 -12.92
C GLN A 158 12.57 -7.21 -13.51
N ALA A 159 11.52 -7.59 -12.77
CA ALA A 159 10.52 -8.55 -13.23
C ALA A 159 9.82 -8.09 -14.50
N LEU A 160 9.46 -6.80 -14.59
CA LEU A 160 8.87 -6.20 -15.77
C LEU A 160 9.86 -6.14 -16.93
N GLY A 161 11.09 -5.68 -16.70
CA GLY A 161 12.14 -5.60 -17.72
C GLY A 161 12.40 -6.94 -18.41
N GLU A 162 12.54 -8.01 -17.66
CA GLU A 162 12.71 -9.37 -18.22
C GLU A 162 11.50 -9.86 -19.01
N LEU A 163 10.27 -9.46 -18.61
CA LEU A 163 9.08 -9.80 -19.39
C LEU A 163 9.14 -9.15 -20.78
N LEU A 164 9.56 -7.87 -20.83
CA LEU A 164 9.62 -7.10 -22.08
C LEU A 164 10.64 -7.65 -23.08
N GLU A 165 11.66 -8.37 -22.62
CA GLU A 165 12.64 -9.05 -23.47
C GLU A 165 12.12 -10.38 -24.06
N SER A 166 10.94 -10.85 -23.62
CA SER A 166 10.36 -12.12 -24.06
C SER A 166 9.40 -11.95 -25.23
N ILE A 167 9.13 -13.06 -25.96
CA ILE A 167 8.10 -13.07 -27.02
C ILE A 167 6.72 -13.05 -26.36
N LEU A 168 5.94 -12.00 -26.61
CA LEU A 168 4.64 -11.76 -25.99
C LEU A 168 3.47 -12.22 -26.85
N VAL A 169 3.58 -12.08 -28.19
CA VAL A 169 2.51 -12.44 -29.15
C VAL A 169 2.06 -13.89 -28.97
N GLY A 170 0.76 -14.10 -28.92
CA GLY A 170 0.13 -15.41 -28.76
C GLY A 170 0.06 -15.93 -27.33
N ARG A 171 0.74 -15.31 -26.37
CA ARG A 171 0.62 -15.63 -24.94
C ARG A 171 -0.68 -15.04 -24.36
N THR A 172 -1.23 -15.68 -23.35
CA THR A 172 -2.45 -15.19 -22.71
C THR A 172 -2.15 -14.18 -21.60
N GLU A 173 -3.08 -13.26 -21.33
CA GLU A 173 -3.00 -12.33 -20.21
C GLU A 173 -2.71 -13.04 -18.89
N ARG A 174 -3.42 -14.16 -18.63
CA ARG A 174 -3.24 -14.98 -17.43
C ARG A 174 -1.83 -15.57 -17.33
N HIS A 175 -1.27 -16.02 -18.45
CA HIS A 175 0.09 -16.59 -18.46
C HIS A 175 1.13 -15.52 -18.14
N LEU A 176 0.97 -14.32 -18.73
CA LEU A 176 1.87 -13.19 -18.47
C LEU A 176 1.80 -12.73 -17.01
N ALA A 177 0.60 -12.66 -16.44
CA ALA A 177 0.41 -12.28 -15.03
C ALA A 177 1.11 -13.29 -14.08
N LEU A 178 0.89 -14.59 -14.28
CA LEU A 178 1.53 -15.62 -13.47
C LEU A 178 3.06 -15.65 -13.62
N GLU A 179 3.56 -15.36 -14.82
CA GLU A 179 5.00 -15.26 -15.03
C GLU A 179 5.61 -14.07 -14.30
N LEU A 180 4.95 -12.91 -14.33
CA LEU A 180 5.38 -11.75 -13.58
C LEU A 180 5.41 -12.03 -12.07
N GLU A 181 4.34 -12.60 -11.52
CA GLU A 181 4.30 -12.97 -10.09
C GLU A 181 5.41 -13.94 -9.70
N ARG A 182 5.74 -14.91 -10.56
CA ARG A 182 6.88 -15.81 -10.35
C ARG A 182 8.20 -15.05 -10.36
N ARG A 183 8.41 -14.15 -11.34
CA ARG A 183 9.64 -13.34 -11.43
C ARG A 183 9.82 -12.42 -10.22
N LEU A 184 8.74 -11.84 -9.67
CA LEU A 184 8.83 -11.08 -8.42
C LEU A 184 9.46 -11.92 -7.29
N VAL A 185 9.02 -13.16 -7.13
CA VAL A 185 9.57 -14.10 -6.13
C VAL A 185 11.01 -14.51 -6.47
N ASP A 186 11.31 -14.78 -7.74
CA ASP A 186 12.67 -15.15 -8.20
C ASP A 186 13.67 -14.00 -7.91
N HIS A 187 13.24 -12.74 -7.93
CA HIS A 187 14.04 -11.56 -7.59
C HIS A 187 14.05 -11.22 -6.09
N GLY A 188 13.38 -12.01 -5.25
CA GLY A 188 13.46 -11.91 -3.79
C GLY A 188 12.30 -11.19 -3.12
N ALA A 189 11.17 -10.97 -3.79
CA ALA A 189 9.95 -10.54 -3.13
C ALA A 189 9.37 -11.66 -2.24
N ASP A 190 8.72 -11.28 -1.16
CA ASP A 190 7.91 -12.21 -0.34
C ASP A 190 6.66 -12.66 -1.11
N GLY A 191 6.25 -11.88 -2.11
CA GLY A 191 5.12 -12.15 -3.01
C GLY A 191 4.75 -10.93 -3.85
N ALA A 192 3.68 -11.04 -4.62
CA ALA A 192 3.08 -9.89 -5.27
C ALA A 192 2.36 -8.99 -4.25
N ALA A 193 2.52 -7.67 -4.38
CA ALA A 193 1.86 -6.69 -3.51
C ALA A 193 0.32 -6.73 -3.63
N PHE A 194 -0.15 -7.10 -4.83
CA PHE A 194 -1.56 -7.27 -5.21
C PHE A 194 -1.63 -8.20 -6.43
N PRO A 195 -2.81 -8.74 -6.79
CA PRO A 195 -2.95 -9.57 -7.99
C PRO A 195 -2.53 -8.81 -9.25
N THR A 196 -1.50 -9.29 -9.94
CA THR A 196 -0.94 -8.66 -11.13
C THR A 196 -2.01 -8.48 -12.22
N SER A 197 -2.15 -7.28 -12.74
CA SER A 197 -3.06 -6.96 -13.83
C SER A 197 -2.33 -6.97 -15.16
N VAL A 198 -2.87 -7.72 -16.12
CA VAL A 198 -2.44 -7.73 -17.52
C VAL A 198 -3.67 -7.63 -18.39
N ALA A 199 -3.73 -6.62 -19.25
CA ALA A 199 -4.85 -6.36 -20.12
C ALA A 199 -4.37 -6.06 -21.55
N THR A 200 -4.92 -6.77 -22.55
CA THR A 200 -4.49 -6.63 -23.95
C THR A 200 -5.62 -6.09 -24.84
N GLY A 201 -5.26 -5.24 -25.80
CA GLY A 201 -6.18 -4.65 -26.78
C GLY A 201 -7.41 -4.03 -26.09
N PRO A 202 -8.65 -4.41 -26.48
CA PRO A 202 -9.87 -3.85 -25.90
C PRO A 202 -10.03 -4.06 -24.39
N HIS A 203 -9.33 -5.05 -23.81
CA HIS A 203 -9.35 -5.29 -22.37
C HIS A 203 -8.64 -4.19 -21.59
N SER A 204 -7.60 -3.56 -22.14
CA SER A 204 -6.93 -2.41 -21.51
C SER A 204 -7.85 -1.20 -21.31
N GLY A 205 -8.94 -1.11 -22.09
CA GLY A 205 -10.00 -0.12 -21.94
C GLY A 205 -11.03 -0.45 -20.84
N ARG A 206 -10.84 -1.49 -20.03
CA ARG A 206 -11.76 -1.92 -18.96
C ARG A 206 -11.17 -1.65 -17.59
N ARG A 207 -11.84 -0.82 -16.81
CA ARG A 207 -11.46 -0.62 -15.39
C ARG A 207 -11.63 -1.91 -14.61
N GLY A 208 -10.69 -2.23 -13.73
CA GLY A 208 -10.75 -3.41 -12.87
C GLY A 208 -10.69 -4.74 -13.64
N HIS A 209 -10.09 -4.74 -14.83
CA HIS A 209 -9.90 -5.96 -15.62
C HIS A 209 -9.04 -6.97 -14.85
N ARG A 210 -9.44 -8.25 -14.94
CA ARG A 210 -8.64 -9.38 -14.44
C ARG A 210 -8.11 -10.19 -15.61
N PRO A 211 -6.86 -10.68 -15.57
CA PRO A 211 -6.26 -11.43 -16.66
C PRO A 211 -7.10 -12.65 -17.08
N THR A 212 -7.33 -12.76 -18.38
CA THR A 212 -8.13 -13.82 -19.00
C THR A 212 -7.27 -14.71 -19.92
N ASP A 213 -7.93 -15.62 -20.65
CA ASP A 213 -7.28 -16.44 -21.67
C ASP A 213 -7.20 -15.74 -23.03
N ARG A 214 -7.54 -14.43 -23.11
CA ARG A 214 -7.29 -13.65 -24.32
C ARG A 214 -5.79 -13.65 -24.61
N ARG A 215 -5.48 -13.87 -25.90
CA ARG A 215 -4.09 -13.84 -26.37
C ARG A 215 -3.70 -12.43 -26.79
N VAL A 216 -2.44 -12.13 -26.55
CA VAL A 216 -1.79 -10.92 -27.05
C VAL A 216 -1.70 -10.99 -28.56
N GLU A 217 -2.14 -9.95 -29.25
CA GLU A 217 -2.12 -9.81 -30.71
C GLU A 217 -1.29 -8.60 -31.13
N GLU A 218 -0.76 -8.65 -32.36
CA GLU A 218 -0.05 -7.50 -32.94
C GLU A 218 -0.99 -6.27 -33.03
N GLY A 219 -0.49 -5.09 -32.67
CA GLY A 219 -1.24 -3.86 -32.61
C GLY A 219 -2.04 -3.64 -31.32
N ASP A 220 -2.07 -4.63 -30.41
CA ASP A 220 -2.70 -4.45 -29.10
C ASP A 220 -1.93 -3.43 -28.25
N PHE A 221 -2.65 -2.64 -27.47
CA PHE A 221 -2.10 -2.16 -26.22
C PHE A 221 -1.93 -3.34 -25.26
N LEU A 222 -0.77 -3.43 -24.62
CA LEU A 222 -0.53 -4.28 -23.47
C LEU A 222 -0.36 -3.37 -22.24
N SER A 223 -1.35 -3.33 -21.38
CA SER A 223 -1.27 -2.65 -20.09
C SER A 223 -0.94 -3.66 -18.99
N VAL A 224 0.10 -3.38 -18.24
CA VAL A 224 0.58 -4.21 -17.13
C VAL A 224 0.66 -3.35 -15.88
N CYS A 225 0.10 -3.85 -14.77
CA CYS A 225 0.24 -3.24 -13.44
C CYS A 225 0.60 -4.35 -12.46
N LEU A 226 1.73 -4.19 -11.77
CA LEU A 226 2.27 -5.15 -10.81
C LEU A 226 2.94 -4.42 -9.66
N GLY A 227 3.25 -5.15 -8.60
CA GLY A 227 4.01 -4.63 -7.47
C GLY A 227 4.62 -5.76 -6.66
N ALA A 228 5.75 -5.52 -6.02
CA ALA A 228 6.41 -6.44 -5.12
C ALA A 228 6.07 -6.13 -3.66
N ASP A 229 5.93 -7.19 -2.86
CA ASP A 229 5.97 -7.13 -1.39
C ASP A 229 7.38 -7.54 -0.95
N TYR A 230 8.11 -6.62 -0.37
CA TYR A 230 9.42 -6.88 0.20
C TYR A 230 9.42 -6.54 1.68
N ARG A 231 9.53 -7.55 2.51
CA ARG A 231 9.49 -7.40 3.97
C ARG A 231 8.25 -6.67 4.47
N GLY A 232 7.09 -6.92 3.81
CA GLY A 232 5.81 -6.31 4.09
C GLY A 232 5.61 -4.92 3.50
N TYR A 233 6.64 -4.29 2.92
CA TYR A 233 6.52 -3.01 2.21
C TYR A 233 6.22 -3.25 0.74
N ARG A 234 5.28 -2.50 0.20
CA ARG A 234 4.67 -2.71 -1.10
C ARG A 234 4.88 -1.53 -2.02
N CYS A 235 5.24 -1.82 -3.26
CA CYS A 235 5.30 -0.83 -4.35
C CYS A 235 4.28 -1.16 -5.43
N GLU A 236 4.09 -0.22 -6.34
CA GLU A 236 3.28 -0.38 -7.56
C GLU A 236 4.02 0.22 -8.75
N ILE A 237 3.92 -0.46 -9.89
CA ILE A 237 4.36 0.04 -11.20
C ILE A 237 3.33 -0.35 -12.26
N GLY A 238 2.92 0.61 -13.09
CA GLY A 238 2.06 0.40 -14.25
C GLY A 238 2.68 0.93 -15.54
N ARG A 239 2.61 0.14 -16.60
CA ARG A 239 3.11 0.52 -17.92
C ARG A 239 2.17 0.02 -19.01
N THR A 240 2.14 0.78 -20.11
CA THR A 240 1.39 0.40 -21.33
C THR A 240 2.33 0.40 -22.53
N PHE A 241 2.27 -0.63 -23.33
CA PHE A 241 3.10 -0.85 -24.52
C PHE A 241 2.21 -1.12 -25.73
N VAL A 242 2.77 -1.05 -26.94
CA VAL A 242 2.13 -1.54 -28.18
C VAL A 242 2.87 -2.80 -28.63
N ILE A 243 2.14 -3.81 -29.11
CA ILE A 243 2.72 -5.11 -29.43
C ILE A 243 2.94 -5.25 -30.94
N GLY A 244 4.16 -5.68 -31.31
CA GLY A 244 4.53 -6.23 -32.62
C GLY A 244 4.52 -5.28 -33.81
N THR A 245 4.05 -4.02 -33.68
CA THR A 245 3.91 -3.10 -34.80
C THR A 245 4.07 -1.64 -34.37
N THR A 246 4.29 -0.75 -35.33
CA THR A 246 4.29 0.68 -35.08
C THR A 246 2.96 1.12 -34.48
N PRO A 247 2.95 1.88 -33.35
CA PRO A 247 1.74 2.39 -32.75
C PRO A 247 0.90 3.21 -33.74
N ALA A 248 -0.42 3.05 -33.72
CA ALA A 248 -1.32 3.89 -34.49
C ALA A 248 -1.42 5.31 -33.89
N ASP A 249 -1.76 6.31 -34.69
CA ASP A 249 -1.79 7.72 -34.26
C ASP A 249 -2.63 7.92 -32.98
N TRP A 250 -3.81 7.29 -32.87
CA TRP A 250 -4.65 7.39 -31.69
C TRP A 250 -4.03 6.78 -30.43
N GLN A 251 -3.16 5.76 -30.60
CA GLN A 251 -2.43 5.13 -29.48
C GLN A 251 -1.34 6.08 -28.98
N ILE A 252 -0.62 6.71 -29.91
CA ILE A 252 0.39 7.73 -29.58
C ILE A 252 -0.27 8.90 -28.86
N GLU A 253 -1.32 9.49 -29.44
CA GLU A 253 -2.04 10.63 -28.86
C GLU A 253 -2.56 10.33 -27.44
N LEU A 254 -3.17 9.15 -27.23
CA LEU A 254 -3.68 8.75 -25.92
C LEU A 254 -2.53 8.54 -24.90
N TYR A 255 -1.43 7.93 -25.36
CA TYR A 255 -0.27 7.67 -24.51
C TYR A 255 0.38 8.97 -24.07
N GLU A 256 0.66 9.89 -25.02
CA GLU A 256 1.25 11.19 -24.75
C GLU A 256 0.40 12.03 -23.78
N LEU A 257 -0.93 11.95 -23.92
CA LEU A 257 -1.85 12.62 -23.01
C LEU A 257 -1.74 12.09 -21.57
N VAL A 258 -1.76 10.75 -21.39
CA VAL A 258 -1.62 10.13 -20.05
C VAL A 258 -0.22 10.39 -19.49
N PHE A 259 0.80 10.34 -20.31
CA PHE A 259 2.17 10.67 -19.91
C PHE A 259 2.29 12.12 -19.42
N ALA A 260 1.66 13.08 -20.13
CA ALA A 260 1.63 14.48 -19.71
C ALA A 260 0.90 14.66 -18.36
N ALA A 261 -0.21 13.95 -18.16
CA ALA A 261 -0.96 13.95 -16.91
C ALA A 261 -0.12 13.36 -15.75
N GLN A 262 0.56 12.24 -15.99
CA GLN A 262 1.43 11.61 -15.00
C GLN A 262 2.60 12.52 -14.62
N ARG A 263 3.20 13.17 -15.61
CA ARG A 263 4.26 14.14 -15.37
C ARG A 263 3.80 15.32 -14.52
N ALA A 264 2.62 15.89 -14.80
CA ALA A 264 2.07 17.01 -14.03
C ALA A 264 1.77 16.60 -12.58
N GLY A 265 1.20 15.42 -12.36
CA GLY A 265 0.99 14.88 -11.01
C GLY A 265 2.32 14.73 -10.26
N ARG A 266 3.32 14.13 -10.87
CA ARG A 266 4.65 13.93 -10.29
C ARG A 266 5.34 15.26 -9.94
N GLU A 267 5.32 16.24 -10.85
CA GLU A 267 5.93 17.55 -10.63
C GLU A 267 5.24 18.35 -9.50
N SER A 268 4.00 17.97 -9.14
CA SER A 268 3.25 18.58 -8.04
C SER A 268 3.53 17.94 -6.68
N LEU A 269 4.33 16.88 -6.60
CA LEU A 269 4.67 16.19 -5.35
C LEU A 269 5.76 16.96 -4.59
N VAL A 270 5.36 18.04 -3.93
CA VAL A 270 6.25 18.82 -3.07
C VAL A 270 5.71 18.92 -1.65
N PRO A 271 6.57 18.96 -0.60
CA PRO A 271 6.10 19.16 0.75
C PRO A 271 5.25 20.42 0.88
N GLY A 272 4.09 20.30 1.54
CA GLY A 272 3.10 21.38 1.67
C GLY A 272 2.05 21.45 0.56
N ALA A 273 2.20 20.73 -0.54
CA ALA A 273 1.17 20.61 -1.58
C ALA A 273 -0.08 19.91 -1.02
N GLY A 274 -1.26 20.40 -1.38
CA GLY A 274 -2.51 19.72 -1.02
C GLY A 274 -2.70 18.42 -1.79
N TYR A 275 -3.20 17.38 -1.15
CA TYR A 275 -3.47 16.08 -1.81
C TYR A 275 -4.31 16.23 -3.08
N ARG A 276 -5.40 17.01 -2.99
CA ARG A 276 -6.27 17.31 -4.14
C ARG A 276 -5.63 18.20 -5.20
N ASP A 277 -4.57 18.94 -4.87
CA ASP A 277 -3.90 19.80 -5.85
C ASP A 277 -3.01 18.95 -6.77
N VAL A 278 -2.42 17.86 -6.26
CA VAL A 278 -1.74 16.84 -7.07
C VAL A 278 -2.72 16.14 -8.02
N ASP A 279 -3.88 15.70 -7.52
CA ASP A 279 -4.93 15.12 -8.37
C ASP A 279 -5.37 16.11 -9.44
N ARG A 280 -5.61 17.36 -9.07
CA ARG A 280 -6.04 18.41 -9.99
C ARG A 280 -5.02 18.64 -11.13
N ALA A 281 -3.73 18.65 -10.81
CA ALA A 281 -2.68 18.86 -11.80
C ALA A 281 -2.70 17.79 -12.91
N ALA A 282 -2.85 16.53 -12.54
CA ALA A 282 -2.97 15.44 -13.51
C ALA A 282 -4.33 15.46 -14.23
N ARG A 283 -5.42 15.58 -13.48
CA ARG A 283 -6.79 15.51 -14.00
C ARG A 283 -7.13 16.60 -15.01
N GLN A 284 -6.69 17.84 -14.78
CA GLN A 284 -6.95 18.97 -15.69
C GLN A 284 -6.46 18.71 -17.11
N ILE A 285 -5.37 17.95 -17.29
CA ILE A 285 -4.85 17.59 -18.62
C ILE A 285 -5.81 16.63 -19.31
N LEU A 286 -6.31 15.61 -18.61
CA LEU A 286 -7.24 14.63 -19.15
C LEU A 286 -8.61 15.25 -19.44
N ASP A 287 -9.09 16.12 -18.57
CA ASP A 287 -10.36 16.82 -18.72
C ASP A 287 -10.35 17.79 -19.91
N ALA A 288 -9.27 18.55 -20.09
CA ALA A 288 -9.11 19.48 -21.22
C ALA A 288 -9.10 18.76 -22.57
N ALA A 289 -8.66 17.50 -22.61
CA ALA A 289 -8.69 16.65 -23.80
C ALA A 289 -10.02 15.89 -23.98
N GLY A 290 -11.02 16.12 -23.11
CA GLY A 290 -12.34 15.49 -23.22
C GLY A 290 -12.43 14.07 -22.66
N HIS A 291 -11.47 13.65 -21.82
CA HIS A 291 -11.42 12.30 -21.24
C HIS A 291 -11.84 12.22 -19.76
N ALA A 292 -12.53 13.23 -19.21
CA ALA A 292 -12.96 13.28 -17.83
C ALA A 292 -13.68 12.01 -17.35
N GLU A 293 -14.63 11.48 -18.12
CA GLU A 293 -15.41 10.28 -17.78
C GLU A 293 -14.60 8.98 -17.95
N ALA A 294 -13.62 8.99 -18.85
CA ALA A 294 -12.76 7.84 -19.14
C ALA A 294 -11.55 7.75 -18.19
N ALA A 295 -11.22 8.83 -17.49
CA ALA A 295 -10.12 8.89 -16.55
C ALA A 295 -10.37 8.06 -15.28
N VAL A 296 -9.30 7.60 -14.63
CA VAL A 296 -9.37 6.93 -13.32
C VAL A 296 -9.94 7.85 -12.23
N PRO A 297 -10.62 7.30 -11.20
CA PRO A 297 -11.31 8.11 -10.19
C PRO A 297 -10.37 8.89 -9.26
N LEU A 298 -9.14 8.40 -9.06
CA LEU A 298 -8.10 9.06 -8.26
C LEU A 298 -6.76 8.99 -9.00
N THR A 299 -5.88 9.93 -8.71
CA THR A 299 -4.58 10.05 -9.38
C THR A 299 -3.49 9.23 -8.69
N GLY A 300 -3.71 8.79 -7.43
CA GLY A 300 -2.77 7.99 -6.68
C GLY A 300 -3.14 7.88 -5.22
N HIS A 301 -2.33 7.16 -4.48
CA HIS A 301 -2.51 6.88 -3.05
C HIS A 301 -1.16 6.68 -2.35
N GLY A 302 -1.15 6.68 -1.03
CA GLY A 302 0.01 6.29 -0.22
C GLY A 302 0.30 4.80 -0.36
N VAL A 303 1.56 4.44 -0.22
CA VAL A 303 2.02 3.04 -0.18
C VAL A 303 2.92 2.80 1.02
N GLY A 304 2.98 1.57 1.49
CA GLY A 304 3.80 1.18 2.62
C GLY A 304 3.60 -0.28 3.00
N LEU A 305 3.18 -0.54 4.22
CA LEU A 305 2.82 -1.89 4.68
C LEU A 305 1.53 -2.41 4.04
N GLU A 306 0.74 -1.54 3.45
CA GLU A 306 -0.39 -1.87 2.59
C GLU A 306 -0.21 -1.16 1.25
N ILE A 307 -0.81 -1.72 0.20
CA ILE A 307 -0.66 -1.14 -1.14
C ILE A 307 -1.48 0.14 -1.30
N ASP A 308 -2.56 0.27 -0.56
CA ASP A 308 -3.46 1.43 -0.56
C ASP A 308 -3.53 1.98 0.88
N GLU A 309 -2.78 3.04 1.11
CA GLU A 309 -2.71 3.76 2.38
C GLU A 309 -3.05 5.24 2.17
N ASP A 310 -3.24 5.96 3.27
CA ASP A 310 -3.23 7.43 3.21
C ASP A 310 -1.82 7.96 2.87
N PRO A 311 -1.75 9.08 2.13
CA PRO A 311 -2.86 9.92 1.67
C PRO A 311 -3.48 9.44 0.36
N GLN A 312 -4.77 9.69 0.17
CA GLN A 312 -5.43 9.55 -1.14
C GLN A 312 -5.21 10.82 -1.97
N LEU A 313 -4.74 10.67 -3.22
CA LEU A 313 -4.61 11.78 -4.16
C LEU A 313 -5.87 11.84 -5.04
N SER A 314 -6.91 12.48 -4.53
CA SER A 314 -8.24 12.50 -5.15
C SER A 314 -8.91 13.88 -5.04
N PRO A 315 -9.98 14.15 -5.82
CA PRO A 315 -10.66 15.45 -5.78
C PRO A 315 -11.23 15.84 -4.42
N SER A 316 -11.59 14.85 -3.59
CA SER A 316 -12.17 15.07 -2.26
C SER A 316 -11.16 15.01 -1.11
N ALA A 317 -9.92 14.67 -1.39
CA ALA A 317 -8.89 14.47 -0.37
C ALA A 317 -8.57 15.77 0.37
N MET A 318 -8.37 15.64 1.69
CA MET A 318 -8.02 16.74 2.57
C MET A 318 -6.65 16.50 3.19
N GLY A 319 -5.86 17.55 3.33
CA GLY A 319 -4.52 17.49 3.92
C GLY A 319 -3.44 17.96 2.96
N LYS A 320 -2.20 17.86 3.41
CA LYS A 320 -1.00 18.29 2.69
C LYS A 320 0.07 17.21 2.80
N LEU A 321 0.88 17.12 1.75
CA LEU A 321 2.04 16.25 1.72
C LEU A 321 3.13 16.74 2.67
N ASP A 322 3.69 15.81 3.43
CA ASP A 322 4.95 15.99 4.15
C ASP A 322 6.11 15.37 3.35
N ALA A 323 7.34 15.70 3.71
CA ALA A 323 8.50 14.97 3.22
C ALA A 323 8.46 13.51 3.73
N CYS A 324 9.11 12.59 3.00
CA CYS A 324 9.17 11.16 3.30
C CYS A 324 7.79 10.45 3.27
N VAL A 325 6.84 10.99 2.49
CA VAL A 325 5.57 10.32 2.18
C VAL A 325 5.68 9.60 0.84
N PRO A 326 5.68 8.25 0.80
CA PRO A 326 5.62 7.50 -0.45
C PRO A 326 4.19 7.50 -0.99
N VAL A 327 4.07 7.77 -2.30
CA VAL A 327 2.77 7.76 -2.99
C VAL A 327 2.91 7.14 -4.37
N THR A 328 1.80 6.65 -4.92
CA THR A 328 1.67 6.38 -6.35
C THR A 328 1.23 7.63 -7.10
N VAL A 329 1.59 7.72 -8.38
CA VAL A 329 0.99 8.65 -9.36
C VAL A 329 0.61 7.82 -10.58
N GLU A 330 -0.70 7.60 -10.77
CA GLU A 330 -1.26 6.55 -11.63
C GLU A 330 -2.41 7.02 -12.53
N PRO A 331 -2.30 8.16 -13.22
CA PRO A 331 -3.35 8.58 -14.13
C PRO A 331 -3.52 7.56 -15.27
N GLY A 332 -4.75 7.37 -15.69
CA GLY A 332 -5.08 6.47 -16.79
C GLY A 332 -6.36 6.87 -17.47
N VAL A 333 -6.51 6.45 -18.73
CA VAL A 333 -7.71 6.63 -19.55
C VAL A 333 -8.13 5.28 -20.10
N HIS A 334 -9.40 4.92 -19.89
CA HIS A 334 -9.99 3.67 -20.33
C HIS A 334 -11.08 3.94 -21.33
N LEU A 335 -10.89 3.50 -22.59
CA LEU A 335 -11.85 3.63 -23.69
C LEU A 335 -12.50 2.27 -23.95
N PRO A 336 -13.72 1.99 -23.43
CA PRO A 336 -14.38 0.70 -23.55
C PRO A 336 -14.47 0.21 -25.00
N GLY A 337 -14.03 -1.03 -25.24
CA GLY A 337 -14.05 -1.64 -26.58
C GLY A 337 -12.91 -1.21 -27.51
N ARG A 338 -12.10 -0.22 -27.14
CA ARG A 338 -10.99 0.29 -27.95
C ARG A 338 -9.64 -0.01 -27.34
N GLY A 339 -9.44 0.35 -26.07
CA GLY A 339 -8.19 0.19 -25.34
C GLY A 339 -8.02 1.28 -24.29
N GLY A 340 -6.93 1.24 -23.55
CA GLY A 340 -6.63 2.23 -22.51
C GLY A 340 -5.14 2.30 -22.21
N VAL A 341 -4.74 3.39 -21.61
CA VAL A 341 -3.37 3.66 -21.17
C VAL A 341 -3.38 3.95 -19.68
N ARG A 342 -2.44 3.37 -18.96
CA ARG A 342 -2.13 3.66 -17.56
C ARG A 342 -0.61 3.74 -17.40
N ILE A 343 -0.14 4.71 -16.66
CA ILE A 343 1.27 4.89 -16.29
C ILE A 343 1.32 5.15 -14.80
N ASP A 344 1.82 4.17 -14.05
CA ASP A 344 1.88 4.22 -12.59
C ASP A 344 3.34 4.23 -12.14
N ASP A 345 3.67 5.13 -11.26
CA ASP A 345 4.96 5.17 -10.57
C ASP A 345 4.77 5.26 -9.06
N THR A 346 5.65 4.61 -8.31
CA THR A 346 5.85 4.84 -6.89
C THR A 346 6.97 5.87 -6.70
N LEU A 347 6.68 6.92 -5.93
CA LEU A 347 7.60 8.02 -5.62
C LEU A 347 7.59 8.33 -4.12
N VAL A 348 8.69 8.92 -3.64
CA VAL A 348 8.75 9.48 -2.28
C VAL A 348 8.81 11.01 -2.40
N VAL A 349 7.93 11.70 -1.67
CA VAL A 349 7.96 13.16 -1.57
C VAL A 349 9.24 13.58 -0.86
N ARG A 350 10.05 14.45 -1.50
CA ARG A 350 11.29 14.99 -0.95
C ARG A 350 11.29 16.51 -1.06
N GLN A 351 12.11 17.15 -0.23
CA GLN A 351 12.35 18.59 -0.37
C GLN A 351 13.02 18.90 -1.70
N GLU A 352 12.76 20.09 -2.26
CA GLU A 352 13.43 20.55 -3.48
C GLU A 352 14.96 20.61 -3.31
N ALA A 353 15.42 20.99 -2.10
CA ALA A 353 16.83 21.00 -1.75
C ALA A 353 17.51 19.61 -1.82
N ASP A 354 16.74 18.54 -1.70
CA ASP A 354 17.18 17.14 -1.79
C ASP A 354 17.01 16.57 -3.22
N GLY A 355 16.68 17.38 -4.20
CA GLY A 355 16.47 16.99 -5.60
C GLY A 355 15.01 16.81 -6.01
N GLY A 356 14.06 17.11 -5.15
CA GLY A 356 12.62 16.94 -5.39
C GLY A 356 12.15 15.48 -5.27
N PRO A 357 10.97 15.13 -5.80
CA PRO A 357 10.39 13.79 -5.65
C PRO A 357 11.31 12.66 -6.11
N GLU A 358 11.59 11.71 -5.21
CA GLU A 358 12.42 10.54 -5.48
C GLU A 358 11.59 9.49 -6.23
N LEU A 359 11.95 9.18 -7.47
CA LEU A 359 11.30 8.15 -8.27
C LEU A 359 11.87 6.77 -7.89
N LEU A 360 11.03 5.86 -7.41
CA LEU A 360 11.44 4.50 -7.05
C LEU A 360 11.34 3.53 -8.22
N THR A 361 10.31 3.65 -9.07
CA THR A 361 10.07 2.78 -10.24
C THR A 361 10.65 3.42 -11.49
N ILE A 362 11.66 2.80 -12.09
CA ILE A 362 12.51 3.42 -13.14
C ILE A 362 12.31 2.86 -14.56
N THR A 363 11.52 1.78 -14.73
CA THR A 363 11.19 1.26 -16.08
C THR A 363 10.71 2.38 -16.98
N THR A 364 11.23 2.44 -18.22
CA THR A 364 10.97 3.52 -19.17
C THR A 364 9.48 3.83 -19.32
N LYS A 365 9.19 5.12 -19.49
CA LYS A 365 7.88 5.66 -19.82
C LYS A 365 7.76 6.08 -21.29
N GLU A 366 8.69 5.62 -22.14
CA GLU A 366 8.51 5.76 -23.57
C GLU A 366 7.50 4.72 -24.09
N LEU A 367 6.69 5.10 -25.07
CA LEU A 367 5.79 4.14 -25.72
C LEU A 367 6.64 3.18 -26.58
N LEU A 368 6.93 2.03 -26.04
CA LEU A 368 7.66 0.99 -26.75
C LEU A 368 6.71 0.17 -27.63
N ALA A 369 7.19 -0.16 -28.82
CA ALA A 369 6.64 -1.21 -29.67
C ALA A 369 7.45 -2.50 -29.42
N LEU A 370 6.85 -3.52 -28.81
CA LEU A 370 7.49 -4.76 -28.33
C LEU A 370 7.27 -5.91 -29.31
#